data_b4704f33046e76c4af1ae923b30bdbc6
#
_entry.id   b4704f33046e76c4af1ae923b30bdbc6
#
_cell.length_a   1.000
_cell.length_b   1.000
_cell.length_c   1.000
_cell.angle_alpha   90.00
_cell.angle_beta   90.00
_cell.angle_gamma   90.00
#
_symmetry.space_group_name_H-M   'P 1'
#
loop_
_entity.id
_entity.type
_entity.pdbx_description
1 polymer ?
#
loop_
_entity_poly.entity_id
_entity_poly.type
_entity_poly.pdbx_seq_one_letter_code
_entity_poly.pdbx_strand_id
1 'polypeptide(L)'
;MTETLTALSARLWGAPLLALLLGTGIFLTVRMGFGTWRNLPGACALLASPATRHSDGGISPLAALMTALASTLGTGNIVGVATALTAGGPGALVWMEISALFGLAAKFSECALAVRFRRPGERSGGPMVVMARGLRPRLVGKILGGAFALFAVGASFGMGNMAQTNAMATALEAAFSVPTWVTAAAAGLITLVVIRGGIGRIAGVSGFLVPLMALGYLGGAAAVIAGHWRVLPAAVGQMFAQALGPEAVLGGTAGAAMRYGVARGIFSNEAGMGSAAIAAAAADGDCPALHGYINMVGAFFDTCVVCTVTGLAICCSGVLETAGGADGAALTILAFESVLGRWGGALVAVCVALFSFSSVLGWAYQGETALAFLTGGRGRALYRGAFALAAGVGAVSRLETVFALSDICNALMAVPNLLCLLALSATAVREMEAFEPAVRRRKKL
;
A
#
# COMPACT_ATOMS: atom_id res chain seq x y z
N MET A 1 3.52 -29.17 -0.76
CA MET A 1 2.57 -28.19 -0.21
C MET A 1 3.01 -26.75 -0.57
N THR A 2 4.23 -26.35 -0.29
CA THR A 2 4.75 -25.00 -0.64
C THR A 2 4.70 -24.72 -2.14
N GLU A 3 5.19 -25.64 -2.97
CA GLU A 3 5.14 -25.51 -4.45
C GLU A 3 3.70 -25.35 -4.98
N THR A 4 2.75 -26.11 -4.43
CA THR A 4 1.34 -26.01 -4.84
C THR A 4 0.75 -24.64 -4.48
N LEU A 5 1.07 -24.10 -3.28
CA LEU A 5 0.63 -22.77 -2.85
C LEU A 5 1.26 -21.67 -3.69
N THR A 6 2.56 -21.78 -3.99
CA THR A 6 3.27 -20.82 -4.86
C THR A 6 2.69 -20.84 -6.28
N ALA A 7 2.40 -22.00 -6.84
CA ALA A 7 1.75 -22.11 -8.14
C ALA A 7 0.33 -21.53 -8.15
N LEU A 8 -0.43 -21.73 -7.07
CA LEU A 8 -1.76 -21.14 -6.92
C LEU A 8 -1.69 -19.63 -6.78
N SER A 9 -0.77 -19.10 -5.96
CA SER A 9 -0.52 -17.67 -5.84
C SER A 9 -0.19 -17.05 -7.20
N ALA A 10 0.75 -17.64 -7.94
CA ALA A 10 1.13 -17.17 -9.27
C ALA A 10 -0.04 -17.17 -10.28
N ARG A 11 -0.96 -18.14 -10.19
CA ARG A 11 -2.17 -18.17 -11.02
C ARG A 11 -3.18 -17.09 -10.62
N LEU A 12 -3.38 -16.86 -9.33
CA LEU A 12 -4.31 -15.84 -8.82
C LEU A 12 -3.82 -14.44 -9.17
N TRP A 13 -2.53 -14.15 -9.01
CA TRP A 13 -1.89 -12.90 -9.42
C TRP A 13 -1.57 -12.84 -10.92
N GLY A 14 -2.14 -13.75 -11.70
CA GLY A 14 -2.04 -13.78 -13.14
C GLY A 14 -2.86 -12.69 -13.85
N ALA A 15 -2.88 -12.77 -15.18
CA ALA A 15 -3.57 -11.80 -16.05
C ALA A 15 -5.03 -11.50 -15.66
N PRO A 16 -5.87 -12.48 -15.21
CA PRO A 16 -7.26 -12.18 -14.88
C PRO A 16 -7.42 -11.20 -13.71
N LEU A 17 -6.68 -11.35 -12.62
CA LEU A 17 -6.77 -10.43 -11.48
C LEU A 17 -6.17 -9.07 -11.81
N LEU A 18 -5.03 -9.04 -12.49
CA LEU A 18 -4.41 -7.79 -12.93
C LEU A 18 -5.32 -7.01 -13.88
N ALA A 19 -5.99 -7.71 -14.82
CA ALA A 19 -6.97 -7.10 -15.70
C ALA A 19 -8.19 -6.57 -14.93
N LEU A 20 -8.67 -7.30 -13.93
CA LEU A 20 -9.78 -6.86 -13.08
C LEU A 20 -9.39 -5.61 -12.27
N LEU A 21 -8.20 -5.59 -11.67
CA LEU A 21 -7.68 -4.45 -10.88
C LEU A 21 -7.52 -3.21 -11.76
N LEU A 22 -6.74 -3.32 -12.82
CA LEU A 22 -6.48 -2.21 -13.74
C LEU A 22 -7.77 -1.79 -14.47
N GLY A 23 -8.56 -2.75 -14.95
CA GLY A 23 -9.84 -2.51 -15.63
C GLY A 23 -10.84 -1.78 -14.73
N THR A 24 -10.94 -2.16 -13.45
CA THR A 24 -11.78 -1.44 -12.48
C THR A 24 -11.28 -0.02 -12.27
N GLY A 25 -9.97 0.18 -12.15
CA GLY A 25 -9.37 1.51 -12.04
C GLY A 25 -9.66 2.40 -13.25
N ILE A 26 -9.47 1.87 -14.47
CA ILE A 26 -9.79 2.55 -15.73
C ILE A 26 -11.29 2.88 -15.79
N PHE A 27 -12.14 1.89 -15.54
CA PHE A 27 -13.59 2.07 -15.57
C PHE A 27 -14.06 3.18 -14.63
N LEU A 28 -13.57 3.16 -13.36
CA LEU A 28 -13.91 4.19 -12.38
C LEU A 28 -13.38 5.56 -12.80
N THR A 29 -12.15 5.64 -13.31
CA THR A 29 -11.54 6.89 -13.78
C THR A 29 -12.36 7.51 -14.90
N VAL A 30 -12.74 6.73 -15.92
CA VAL A 30 -13.58 7.18 -17.05
C VAL A 30 -14.97 7.59 -16.55
N ARG A 31 -15.59 6.77 -15.70
CA ARG A 31 -16.93 7.03 -15.16
C ARG A 31 -16.99 8.28 -14.29
N MET A 32 -15.89 8.62 -13.60
CA MET A 32 -15.69 9.85 -12.84
C MET A 32 -15.26 11.04 -13.73
N GLY A 33 -15.25 10.87 -15.05
CA GLY A 33 -14.83 11.90 -16.01
C GLY A 33 -13.43 12.44 -15.71
N PHE A 34 -12.49 11.56 -15.31
CA PHE A 34 -11.13 11.92 -14.88
C PHE A 34 -11.09 12.90 -13.69
N GLY A 35 -12.17 12.96 -12.91
CA GLY A 35 -12.30 13.88 -11.77
C GLY A 35 -11.21 13.67 -10.73
N THR A 36 -10.77 12.43 -10.48
CA THR A 36 -9.66 12.12 -9.57
C THR A 36 -8.36 12.79 -10.00
N TRP A 37 -8.03 12.80 -11.29
CA TRP A 37 -6.82 13.45 -11.79
C TRP A 37 -6.94 14.97 -11.80
N ARG A 38 -8.06 15.50 -12.29
CA ARG A 38 -8.31 16.96 -12.37
C ARG A 38 -8.33 17.63 -11.01
N ASN A 39 -8.81 16.91 -10.00
CA ASN A 39 -8.98 17.42 -8.65
C ASN A 39 -7.80 17.09 -7.72
N LEU A 40 -6.78 16.36 -8.20
CA LEU A 40 -5.62 15.97 -7.40
C LEU A 40 -4.91 17.18 -6.74
N PRO A 41 -4.64 18.31 -7.44
CA PRO A 41 -4.01 19.46 -6.79
C PRO A 41 -4.88 20.06 -5.66
N GLY A 42 -6.20 20.13 -5.88
CA GLY A 42 -7.13 20.58 -4.84
C GLY A 42 -7.23 19.61 -3.67
N ALA A 43 -7.14 18.30 -3.94
CA ALA A 43 -7.10 17.26 -2.91
C ALA A 43 -5.81 17.33 -2.08
N CYS A 44 -4.67 17.61 -2.69
CA CYS A 44 -3.42 17.89 -1.96
C CYS A 44 -3.57 19.10 -1.03
N ALA A 45 -4.21 20.18 -1.48
CA ALA A 45 -4.47 21.34 -0.65
C ALA A 45 -5.42 21.05 0.53
N LEU A 46 -6.31 20.05 0.40
CA LEU A 46 -7.16 19.60 1.52
C LEU A 46 -6.36 19.09 2.70
N LEU A 47 -5.20 18.44 2.49
CA LEU A 47 -4.37 17.92 3.58
C LEU A 47 -3.94 19.01 4.57
N ALA A 48 -3.74 20.22 4.10
CA ALA A 48 -3.40 21.37 4.94
C ALA A 48 -4.60 22.01 5.64
N SER A 49 -5.85 21.57 5.32
CA SER A 49 -7.06 22.21 5.81
C SER A 49 -7.37 21.86 7.27
N PRO A 50 -8.02 22.77 8.04
CA PRO A 50 -8.48 22.47 9.38
C PRO A 50 -9.44 21.26 9.43
N ALA A 51 -10.26 21.04 8.39
CA ALA A 51 -11.21 19.93 8.33
C ALA A 51 -10.54 18.54 8.38
N THR A 52 -9.28 18.42 7.97
CA THR A 52 -8.52 17.16 8.03
C THR A 52 -7.86 16.91 9.38
N ARG A 53 -7.67 17.97 10.17
CA ARG A 53 -7.01 17.92 11.49
C ARG A 53 -7.99 17.89 12.66
N HIS A 54 -9.25 18.27 12.41
CA HIS A 54 -10.27 18.28 13.45
C HIS A 54 -10.70 16.87 13.84
N SER A 55 -10.98 16.68 15.13
CA SER A 55 -11.42 15.41 15.70
C SER A 55 -12.40 15.69 16.84
N ASP A 56 -13.56 15.01 16.82
CA ASP A 56 -14.59 15.07 17.84
C ASP A 56 -14.43 13.92 18.86
N GLY A 57 -13.22 13.77 19.39
CA GLY A 57 -12.90 12.75 20.40
C GLY A 57 -12.53 11.36 19.84
N GLY A 58 -12.32 11.25 18.52
CA GLY A 58 -11.77 10.07 17.84
C GLY A 58 -10.42 10.35 17.19
N ILE A 59 -10.23 9.86 15.98
CA ILE A 59 -9.04 10.18 15.17
C ILE A 59 -9.43 11.12 14.02
N SER A 60 -8.58 12.12 13.77
CA SER A 60 -8.81 13.04 12.66
C SER A 60 -8.66 12.32 11.30
N PRO A 61 -9.26 12.86 10.22
CA PRO A 61 -9.03 12.33 8.87
C PRO A 61 -7.56 12.22 8.48
N LEU A 62 -6.73 13.17 8.90
CA LEU A 62 -5.28 13.11 8.66
C LEU A 62 -4.61 11.97 9.45
N ALA A 63 -5.00 11.74 10.70
CA ALA A 63 -4.46 10.64 11.50
C ALA A 63 -4.88 9.27 10.96
N ALA A 64 -6.10 9.16 10.42
CA ALA A 64 -6.53 7.96 9.69
C ALA A 64 -5.76 7.75 8.39
N LEU A 65 -5.47 8.83 7.64
CA LEU A 65 -4.60 8.77 6.47
C LEU A 65 -3.19 8.28 6.85
N MET A 66 -2.61 8.82 7.95
CA MET A 66 -1.29 8.34 8.41
C MET A 66 -1.32 6.85 8.78
N THR A 67 -2.42 6.36 9.34
CA THR A 67 -2.61 4.93 9.61
C THR A 67 -2.74 4.11 8.33
N ALA A 68 -3.46 4.62 7.34
CA ALA A 68 -3.57 3.99 6.02
C ALA A 68 -2.22 4.00 5.28
N LEU A 69 -1.51 5.12 5.29
CA LEU A 69 -0.15 5.22 4.73
C LEU A 69 0.85 4.33 5.48
N ALA A 70 0.71 4.18 6.79
CA ALA A 70 1.55 3.26 7.54
C ALA A 70 1.42 1.82 7.06
N SER A 71 0.22 1.38 6.62
CA SER A 71 0.02 0.03 6.08
C SER A 71 0.54 -0.13 4.64
N THR A 72 0.47 0.92 3.81
CA THR A 72 0.86 0.87 2.41
C THR A 72 2.33 1.22 2.19
N LEU A 73 2.85 2.24 2.87
CA LEU A 73 4.27 2.58 2.87
C LEU A 73 5.06 1.50 3.65
N GLY A 74 5.46 0.47 2.95
CA GLY A 74 6.11 -0.70 3.51
C GLY A 74 7.30 -1.16 2.66
N THR A 75 7.60 -2.45 2.76
CA THR A 75 8.60 -3.08 1.90
C THR A 75 8.28 -2.95 0.41
N GLY A 76 7.02 -2.76 0.04
CA GLY A 76 6.58 -2.59 -1.35
C GLY A 76 7.28 -1.45 -2.07
N ASN A 77 7.49 -0.33 -1.40
CA ASN A 77 8.08 0.89 -1.98
C ASN A 77 9.60 0.81 -2.19
N ILE A 78 10.27 -0.07 -1.48
CA ILE A 78 11.74 -0.25 -1.52
C ILE A 78 12.05 -1.58 -2.20
N VAL A 79 11.71 -2.68 -1.54
CA VAL A 79 11.97 -4.06 -2.01
C VAL A 79 11.12 -4.38 -3.24
N GLY A 80 9.83 -4.01 -3.22
CA GLY A 80 8.90 -4.29 -4.31
C GLY A 80 9.27 -3.58 -5.61
N VAL A 81 9.72 -2.32 -5.55
CA VAL A 81 10.20 -1.57 -6.71
C VAL A 81 11.46 -2.22 -7.28
N ALA A 82 12.44 -2.54 -6.42
CA ALA A 82 13.66 -3.22 -6.84
C ALA A 82 13.34 -4.55 -7.55
N THR A 83 12.47 -5.38 -6.96
CA THR A 83 12.02 -6.64 -7.57
C THR A 83 11.29 -6.41 -8.90
N ALA A 84 10.48 -5.35 -9.03
CA ALA A 84 9.83 -5.02 -10.30
C ALA A 84 10.85 -4.69 -11.39
N LEU A 85 11.87 -3.92 -11.04
CA LEU A 85 12.94 -3.54 -11.97
C LEU A 85 13.83 -4.74 -12.36
N THR A 86 14.16 -5.62 -11.41
CA THR A 86 14.94 -6.83 -11.68
C THR A 86 14.19 -7.79 -12.60
N ALA A 87 12.89 -8.01 -12.37
CA ALA A 87 12.10 -8.98 -13.12
C ALA A 87 11.48 -8.43 -14.42
N GLY A 88 11.15 -7.14 -14.45
CA GLY A 88 10.47 -6.48 -15.57
C GLY A 88 11.30 -5.42 -16.30
N GLY A 89 12.54 -5.20 -15.87
CA GLY A 89 13.41 -4.14 -16.40
C GLY A 89 12.95 -2.74 -16.02
N PRO A 90 13.69 -1.69 -16.41
CA PRO A 90 13.37 -0.28 -16.18
C PRO A 90 11.96 0.13 -16.59
N GLY A 91 11.40 -0.46 -17.66
CA GLY A 91 10.04 -0.22 -18.13
C GLY A 91 8.95 -0.57 -17.11
N ALA A 92 9.23 -1.44 -16.14
CA ALA A 92 8.28 -1.79 -15.09
C ALA A 92 7.86 -0.58 -14.25
N LEU A 93 8.75 0.40 -14.03
CA LEU A 93 8.42 1.61 -13.31
C LEU A 93 7.32 2.42 -14.01
N VAL A 94 7.38 2.55 -15.33
CA VAL A 94 6.35 3.26 -16.11
C VAL A 94 4.97 2.60 -15.95
N TRP A 95 4.91 1.27 -16.02
CA TRP A 95 3.67 0.53 -15.81
C TRP A 95 3.16 0.58 -14.37
N MET A 96 4.07 0.67 -13.40
CA MET A 96 3.73 0.92 -11.99
C MET A 96 3.00 2.25 -11.84
N GLU A 97 3.53 3.33 -12.46
CA GLU A 97 2.92 4.66 -12.44
C GLU A 97 1.57 4.69 -13.16
N ILE A 98 1.47 4.04 -14.33
CA ILE A 98 0.20 3.93 -15.06
C ILE A 98 -0.86 3.25 -14.19
N SER A 99 -0.50 2.14 -13.53
CA SER A 99 -1.43 1.43 -12.65
C SER A 99 -1.85 2.26 -11.43
N ALA A 100 -0.92 3.03 -10.86
CA ALA A 100 -1.19 3.92 -9.74
C ALA A 100 -2.17 5.04 -10.12
N LEU A 101 -1.96 5.69 -11.26
CA LEU A 101 -2.84 6.76 -11.73
C LEU A 101 -4.28 6.29 -11.90
N PHE A 102 -4.50 5.11 -12.48
CA PHE A 102 -5.84 4.53 -12.56
C PHE A 102 -6.32 4.00 -11.20
N GLY A 103 -5.42 3.55 -10.34
CA GLY A 103 -5.71 3.13 -8.98
C GLY A 103 -6.28 4.25 -8.09
N LEU A 104 -5.99 5.54 -8.39
CA LEU A 104 -6.52 6.67 -7.63
C LEU A 104 -8.04 6.68 -7.54
N ALA A 105 -8.74 6.31 -8.63
CA ALA A 105 -10.20 6.26 -8.64
C ALA A 105 -10.75 5.11 -7.79
N ALA A 106 -10.08 3.96 -7.78
CA ALA A 106 -10.41 2.85 -6.88
C ALA A 106 -10.19 3.26 -5.42
N LYS A 107 -9.06 3.85 -5.08
CA LYS A 107 -8.73 4.31 -3.73
C LYS A 107 -9.72 5.35 -3.21
N PHE A 108 -10.08 6.34 -4.05
CA PHE A 108 -11.14 7.30 -3.74
C PHE A 108 -12.46 6.58 -3.42
N SER A 109 -12.89 5.68 -4.31
CA SER A 109 -14.16 4.97 -4.18
C SER A 109 -14.23 4.11 -2.93
N GLU A 110 -13.18 3.35 -2.61
CA GLU A 110 -13.10 2.51 -1.43
C GLU A 110 -13.32 3.30 -0.14
N CYS A 111 -12.58 4.38 0.01
CA CYS A 111 -12.60 5.19 1.24
C CYS A 111 -13.89 6.01 1.35
N ALA A 112 -14.38 6.58 0.24
CA ALA A 112 -15.65 7.30 0.22
C ALA A 112 -16.83 6.37 0.57
N LEU A 113 -16.90 5.19 -0.07
CA LEU A 113 -17.96 4.21 0.21
C LEU A 113 -17.89 3.68 1.65
N ALA A 114 -16.69 3.47 2.21
CA ALA A 114 -16.54 3.00 3.58
C ALA A 114 -17.13 3.98 4.59
N VAL A 115 -16.95 5.29 4.39
CA VAL A 115 -17.56 6.33 5.22
C VAL A 115 -19.06 6.47 4.93
N ARG A 116 -19.48 6.40 3.66
CA ARG A 116 -20.89 6.50 3.26
C ARG A 116 -21.78 5.43 3.87
N PHE A 117 -21.28 4.20 3.99
CA PHE A 117 -22.07 3.05 4.47
C PHE A 117 -21.87 2.74 5.95
N ARG A 118 -21.04 3.48 6.70
CA ARG A 118 -21.03 3.40 8.16
C ARG A 118 -22.28 4.07 8.74
N ARG A 119 -22.68 3.70 9.94
CA ARG A 119 -23.77 4.39 10.66
C ARG A 119 -23.24 5.68 11.28
N PRO A 120 -24.08 6.70 11.43
CA PRO A 120 -23.70 7.90 12.18
C PRO A 120 -23.13 7.55 13.56
N GLY A 121 -21.98 8.13 13.91
CA GLY A 121 -21.28 7.83 15.17
C GLY A 121 -20.51 6.50 15.23
N GLU A 122 -20.64 5.62 14.22
CA GLU A 122 -19.87 4.38 14.13
C GLU A 122 -18.44 4.70 13.64
N ARG A 123 -17.44 4.26 14.41
CA ARG A 123 -16.00 4.46 14.09
C ARG A 123 -15.32 3.16 13.64
N SER A 124 -16.07 2.30 12.99
CA SER A 124 -15.56 1.09 12.37
C SER A 124 -16.31 0.81 11.08
N GLY A 125 -15.60 0.28 10.10
CA GLY A 125 -16.18 0.03 8.78
C GLY A 125 -15.15 -0.61 7.86
N GLY A 126 -15.34 -0.41 6.58
CA GLY A 126 -14.50 -0.94 5.53
C GLY A 126 -15.32 -1.72 4.50
N PRO A 127 -14.66 -2.36 3.52
CA PRO A 127 -15.33 -3.04 2.42
C PRO A 127 -16.37 -4.08 2.85
N MET A 128 -16.10 -4.84 3.93
CA MET A 128 -17.03 -5.83 4.47
C MET A 128 -18.36 -5.20 4.88
N VAL A 129 -18.34 -4.00 5.46
CA VAL A 129 -19.54 -3.25 5.86
C VAL A 129 -20.24 -2.67 4.64
N VAL A 130 -19.45 -2.12 3.68
CA VAL A 130 -19.98 -1.60 2.41
C VAL A 130 -20.73 -2.68 1.65
N MET A 131 -20.15 -3.87 1.52
CA MET A 131 -20.77 -5.02 0.85
C MET A 131 -22.06 -5.43 1.56
N ALA A 132 -22.00 -5.63 2.89
CA ALA A 132 -23.14 -6.10 3.67
C ALA A 132 -24.33 -5.13 3.67
N ARG A 133 -24.09 -3.82 3.59
CA ARG A 133 -25.11 -2.77 3.63
C ARG A 133 -25.48 -2.20 2.27
N GLY A 134 -24.54 -2.16 1.31
CA GLY A 134 -24.69 -1.51 0.01
C GLY A 134 -25.15 -2.42 -1.11
N LEU A 135 -24.73 -3.70 -1.10
CA LEU A 135 -25.08 -4.63 -2.18
C LEU A 135 -26.49 -5.21 -2.06
N ARG A 136 -27.07 -5.52 -3.21
CA ARG A 136 -28.35 -6.22 -3.36
C ARG A 136 -28.16 -7.43 -4.27
N PRO A 137 -28.73 -8.61 -3.95
CA PRO A 137 -29.46 -8.98 -2.71
C PRO A 137 -28.56 -8.92 -1.45
N ARG A 138 -29.17 -8.64 -0.30
CA ARG A 138 -28.43 -8.51 0.97
C ARG A 138 -27.63 -9.75 1.37
N LEU A 139 -28.09 -10.95 0.99
CA LEU A 139 -27.38 -12.20 1.26
C LEU A 139 -26.03 -12.23 0.55
N VAL A 140 -26.00 -11.84 -0.72
CA VAL A 140 -24.75 -11.77 -1.52
C VAL A 140 -23.79 -10.77 -0.86
N GLY A 141 -24.27 -9.59 -0.46
CA GLY A 141 -23.46 -8.60 0.24
C GLY A 141 -22.85 -9.12 1.55
N LYS A 142 -23.61 -9.88 2.35
CA LYS A 142 -23.11 -10.50 3.58
C LYS A 142 -22.06 -11.58 3.31
N ILE A 143 -22.28 -12.42 2.28
CA ILE A 143 -21.33 -13.48 1.90
C ILE A 143 -20.02 -12.85 1.41
N LEU A 144 -20.09 -11.89 0.49
CA LEU A 144 -18.90 -11.20 -0.04
C LEU A 144 -18.16 -10.43 1.06
N GLY A 145 -18.90 -9.73 1.96
CA GLY A 145 -18.31 -9.04 3.09
C GLY A 145 -17.65 -9.99 4.09
N GLY A 146 -18.25 -11.16 4.35
CA GLY A 146 -17.66 -12.21 5.17
C GLY A 146 -16.38 -12.80 4.54
N ALA A 147 -16.42 -13.09 3.23
CA ALA A 147 -15.27 -13.58 2.49
C ALA A 147 -14.12 -12.57 2.49
N PHE A 148 -14.42 -11.30 2.20
CA PHE A 148 -13.44 -10.21 2.31
C PHE A 148 -12.79 -10.17 3.69
N ALA A 149 -13.59 -10.17 4.76
CA ALA A 149 -13.10 -10.08 6.12
C ALA A 149 -12.23 -11.29 6.51
N LEU A 150 -12.60 -12.51 6.08
CA LEU A 150 -11.81 -13.71 6.31
C LEU A 150 -10.43 -13.62 5.66
N PHE A 151 -10.39 -13.22 4.39
CA PHE A 151 -9.13 -13.08 3.66
C PHE A 151 -8.30 -11.91 4.18
N ALA A 152 -8.93 -10.81 4.61
CA ALA A 152 -8.24 -9.69 5.24
C ALA A 152 -7.55 -10.07 6.55
N VAL A 153 -8.17 -10.94 7.36
CA VAL A 153 -7.52 -11.51 8.57
C VAL A 153 -6.31 -12.35 8.16
N GLY A 154 -6.43 -13.24 7.17
CA GLY A 154 -5.30 -14.05 6.69
C GLY A 154 -4.15 -13.19 6.14
N ALA A 155 -4.46 -12.21 5.29
CA ALA A 155 -3.49 -11.27 4.74
C ALA A 155 -2.77 -10.46 5.83
N SER A 156 -3.49 -10.07 6.90
CA SER A 156 -2.90 -9.30 7.99
C SER A 156 -1.79 -10.05 8.72
N PHE A 157 -1.91 -11.35 8.93
CA PHE A 157 -0.87 -12.16 9.57
C PHE A 157 0.34 -12.39 8.66
N GLY A 158 0.11 -12.63 7.38
CA GLY A 158 1.18 -12.94 6.44
C GLY A 158 1.91 -11.70 5.95
N MET A 159 1.35 -11.05 4.92
CA MET A 159 1.96 -9.92 4.26
C MET A 159 2.02 -8.66 5.13
N GLY A 160 0.96 -8.42 5.89
CA GLY A 160 0.87 -7.25 6.76
C GLY A 160 1.72 -7.35 8.03
N ASN A 161 2.24 -8.54 8.37
CA ASN A 161 2.96 -8.78 9.62
C ASN A 161 4.27 -9.57 9.39
N MET A 162 4.17 -10.90 9.22
CA MET A 162 5.35 -11.78 9.22
C MET A 162 6.33 -11.43 8.08
N ALA A 163 5.83 -11.10 6.89
CA ALA A 163 6.66 -10.67 5.77
C ALA A 163 7.41 -9.36 6.07
N GLN A 164 6.74 -8.41 6.71
CA GLN A 164 7.32 -7.13 7.09
C GLN A 164 8.40 -7.30 8.15
N THR A 165 8.12 -8.07 9.21
CA THR A 165 9.11 -8.30 10.28
C THR A 165 10.30 -9.11 9.81
N ASN A 166 10.12 -10.01 8.85
CA ASN A 166 11.22 -10.73 8.21
C ASN A 166 12.14 -9.78 7.43
N ALA A 167 11.55 -8.92 6.59
CA ALA A 167 12.32 -7.93 5.83
C ALA A 167 13.06 -6.95 6.76
N MET A 168 12.42 -6.53 7.85
CA MET A 168 13.04 -5.71 8.89
C MET A 168 14.24 -6.42 9.52
N ALA A 169 14.08 -7.68 9.92
CA ALA A 169 15.14 -8.46 10.55
C ALA A 169 16.33 -8.66 9.60
N THR A 170 16.06 -9.04 8.36
CA THR A 170 17.09 -9.24 7.33
C THR A 170 17.85 -7.94 7.05
N ALA A 171 17.16 -6.81 6.94
CA ALA A 171 17.81 -5.52 6.68
C ALA A 171 18.70 -5.07 7.86
N LEU A 172 18.23 -5.22 9.10
CA LEU A 172 19.01 -4.86 10.30
C LEU A 172 20.19 -5.81 10.53
N GLU A 173 20.04 -7.09 10.25
CA GLU A 173 21.12 -8.06 10.33
C GLU A 173 22.21 -7.74 9.29
N ALA A 174 21.81 -7.49 8.04
CA ALA A 174 22.77 -7.20 6.97
C ALA A 174 23.55 -5.88 7.19
N ALA A 175 22.88 -4.83 7.68
CA ALA A 175 23.52 -3.52 7.83
C ALA A 175 24.25 -3.32 9.18
N PHE A 176 23.75 -3.90 10.25
CA PHE A 176 24.21 -3.63 11.61
C PHE A 176 24.60 -4.90 12.40
N SER A 177 24.53 -6.07 11.77
CA SER A 177 24.79 -7.37 12.42
C SER A 177 23.90 -7.60 13.65
N VAL A 178 22.69 -7.03 13.66
CA VAL A 178 21.71 -7.25 14.73
C VAL A 178 21.14 -8.65 14.58
N PRO A 179 21.30 -9.54 15.60
CA PRO A 179 20.77 -10.89 15.51
C PRO A 179 19.24 -10.87 15.28
N THR A 180 18.74 -11.72 14.39
CA THR A 180 17.32 -11.76 14.03
C THR A 180 16.39 -12.00 15.23
N TRP A 181 16.84 -12.75 16.24
CA TRP A 181 16.06 -12.97 17.46
C TRP A 181 15.88 -11.70 18.31
N VAL A 182 16.84 -10.76 18.26
CA VAL A 182 16.71 -9.45 18.93
C VAL A 182 15.63 -8.64 18.26
N THR A 183 15.65 -8.60 16.91
CA THR A 183 14.60 -7.95 16.12
C THR A 183 13.25 -8.61 16.36
N ALA A 184 13.18 -9.93 16.44
CA ALA A 184 11.98 -10.69 16.75
C ALA A 184 11.35 -10.30 18.09
N ALA A 185 12.17 -10.28 19.14
CA ALA A 185 11.72 -9.91 20.47
C ALA A 185 11.23 -8.44 20.52
N ALA A 186 12.00 -7.53 19.93
CA ALA A 186 11.66 -6.11 19.86
C ALA A 186 10.37 -5.88 19.05
N ALA A 187 10.27 -6.45 17.85
CA ALA A 187 9.10 -6.31 16.99
C ALA A 187 7.83 -6.84 17.67
N GLY A 188 7.89 -8.05 18.25
CA GLY A 188 6.75 -8.64 18.96
C GLY A 188 6.30 -7.80 20.16
N LEU A 189 7.26 -7.39 21.01
CA LEU A 189 6.96 -6.62 22.22
C LEU A 189 6.42 -5.22 21.89
N ILE A 190 7.11 -4.47 21.02
CA ILE A 190 6.70 -3.10 20.68
C ILE A 190 5.34 -3.13 19.95
N THR A 191 5.14 -4.08 19.03
CA THR A 191 3.83 -4.28 18.39
C THR A 191 2.75 -4.49 19.44
N LEU A 192 2.94 -5.40 20.39
CA LEU A 192 1.96 -5.67 21.44
C LEU A 192 1.63 -4.44 22.29
N VAL A 193 2.65 -3.67 22.66
CA VAL A 193 2.48 -2.44 23.46
C VAL A 193 1.66 -1.38 22.68
N VAL A 194 1.96 -1.21 21.38
CA VAL A 194 1.28 -0.21 20.56
C VAL A 194 -0.17 -0.62 20.29
N ILE A 195 -0.40 -1.86 19.82
CA ILE A 195 -1.76 -2.29 19.41
C ILE A 195 -2.74 -2.42 20.58
N ARG A 196 -2.24 -2.65 21.83
CA ARG A 196 -3.10 -2.60 23.02
C ARG A 196 -3.79 -1.25 23.21
N GLY A 197 -3.18 -0.15 22.77
CA GLY A 197 -3.77 1.18 22.83
C GLY A 197 -4.83 1.46 21.74
N GLY A 198 -5.10 0.48 20.86
CA GLY A 198 -6.09 0.60 19.78
C GLY A 198 -5.72 1.63 18.72
N ILE A 199 -6.71 2.01 17.90
CA ILE A 199 -6.50 2.88 16.74
C ILE A 199 -5.90 4.24 17.10
N GLY A 200 -6.24 4.83 18.24
CA GLY A 200 -5.70 6.13 18.65
C GLY A 200 -4.19 6.10 18.86
N ARG A 201 -3.67 5.04 19.51
CA ARG A 201 -2.21 4.88 19.69
C ARG A 201 -1.51 4.53 18.37
N ILE A 202 -2.10 3.65 17.56
CA ILE A 202 -1.58 3.31 16.23
C ILE A 202 -1.49 4.57 15.38
N ALA A 203 -2.55 5.39 15.32
CA ALA A 203 -2.59 6.64 14.56
C ALA A 203 -1.56 7.66 15.07
N GLY A 204 -1.36 7.76 16.39
CA GLY A 204 -0.33 8.62 16.99
C GLY A 204 1.09 8.20 16.59
N VAL A 205 1.40 6.91 16.69
CA VAL A 205 2.71 6.36 16.28
C VAL A 205 2.90 6.51 14.77
N SER A 206 1.91 6.18 13.95
CA SER A 206 1.97 6.32 12.50
C SER A 206 2.12 7.80 12.08
N GLY A 207 1.45 8.72 12.77
CA GLY A 207 1.54 10.16 12.54
C GLY A 207 2.94 10.73 12.73
N PHE A 208 3.77 10.10 13.55
CA PHE A 208 5.17 10.45 13.74
C PHE A 208 6.10 9.68 12.78
N LEU A 209 5.91 8.35 12.67
CA LEU A 209 6.79 7.49 11.88
C LEU A 209 6.69 7.78 10.38
N VAL A 210 5.47 7.94 9.83
CA VAL A 210 5.28 8.09 8.38
C VAL A 210 6.01 9.32 7.82
N PRO A 211 5.85 10.53 8.36
CA PRO A 211 6.62 11.67 7.88
C PRO A 211 8.13 11.52 8.06
N LEU A 212 8.58 10.98 9.21
CA LEU A 212 9.99 10.81 9.50
C LEU A 212 10.67 9.86 8.50
N MET A 213 10.08 8.67 8.29
CA MET A 213 10.63 7.69 7.37
C MET A 213 10.57 8.16 5.91
N ALA A 214 9.47 8.83 5.52
CA ALA A 214 9.32 9.35 4.17
C ALA A 214 10.36 10.43 3.86
N LEU A 215 10.56 11.40 4.75
CA LEU A 215 11.55 12.47 4.58
C LEU A 215 12.97 11.91 4.53
N GLY A 216 13.33 10.99 5.44
CA GLY A 216 14.65 10.36 5.45
C GLY A 216 14.93 9.60 4.16
N TYR A 217 13.98 8.78 3.73
CA TYR A 217 14.11 7.99 2.51
C TYR A 217 14.16 8.85 1.24
N LEU A 218 13.22 9.78 1.08
CA LEU A 218 13.19 10.69 -0.07
C LEU A 218 14.43 11.57 -0.14
N GLY A 219 14.94 12.03 1.01
CA GLY A 219 16.20 12.81 1.08
C GLY A 219 17.39 12.00 0.58
N GLY A 220 17.53 10.74 1.02
CA GLY A 220 18.57 9.83 0.55
C GLY A 220 18.46 9.52 -0.94
N ALA A 221 17.27 9.18 -1.41
CA ALA A 221 17.03 8.88 -2.83
C ALA A 221 17.26 10.12 -3.72
N ALA A 222 16.85 11.31 -3.27
CA ALA A 222 17.14 12.55 -3.96
C ALA A 222 18.65 12.83 -4.06
N ALA A 223 19.42 12.52 -3.02
CA ALA A 223 20.88 12.62 -3.06
C ALA A 223 21.50 11.67 -4.11
N VAL A 224 20.99 10.42 -4.21
CA VAL A 224 21.44 9.45 -5.24
C VAL A 224 21.13 9.96 -6.64
N ILE A 225 19.90 10.43 -6.88
CA ILE A 225 19.51 10.99 -8.19
C ILE A 225 20.35 12.23 -8.53
N ALA A 226 20.55 13.12 -7.56
CA ALA A 226 21.39 14.31 -7.76
C ALA A 226 22.85 13.95 -8.05
N GLY A 227 23.40 12.91 -7.41
CA GLY A 227 24.74 12.41 -7.71
C GLY A 227 24.88 11.85 -9.13
N HIS A 228 23.80 11.34 -9.69
CA HIS A 228 23.74 10.77 -11.03
C HIS A 228 22.91 11.60 -12.02
N TRP A 229 22.75 12.91 -11.78
CA TRP A 229 21.83 13.77 -12.55
C TRP A 229 22.09 13.76 -14.06
N ARG A 230 23.36 13.52 -14.49
CA ARG A 230 23.72 13.43 -15.92
C ARG A 230 23.16 12.20 -16.61
N VAL A 231 22.95 11.11 -15.88
CA VAL A 231 22.40 9.85 -16.39
C VAL A 231 20.86 9.89 -16.39
N LEU A 232 20.24 10.75 -15.57
CA LEU A 232 18.79 10.81 -15.40
C LEU A 232 17.97 10.89 -16.71
N PRO A 233 18.31 11.76 -17.69
CA PRO A 233 17.55 11.80 -18.96
C PRO A 233 17.64 10.49 -19.75
N ALA A 234 18.80 9.86 -19.77
CA ALA A 234 19.00 8.57 -20.47
C ALA A 234 18.23 7.45 -19.76
N ALA A 235 18.28 7.38 -18.42
CA ALA A 235 17.53 6.41 -17.62
C ALA A 235 16.02 6.54 -17.85
N VAL A 236 15.49 7.75 -17.83
CA VAL A 236 14.06 8.00 -18.12
C VAL A 236 13.72 7.59 -19.55
N GLY A 237 14.55 7.94 -20.55
CA GLY A 237 14.36 7.50 -21.93
C GLY A 237 14.32 5.98 -22.07
N GLN A 238 15.22 5.27 -21.38
CA GLN A 238 15.26 3.81 -21.36
C GLN A 238 14.02 3.19 -20.72
N MET A 239 13.51 3.77 -19.63
CA MET A 239 12.25 3.33 -18.99
C MET A 239 11.09 3.36 -19.97
N PHE A 240 10.89 4.48 -20.67
CA PHE A 240 9.80 4.61 -21.65
C PHE A 240 10.03 3.71 -22.88
N ALA A 241 11.25 3.60 -23.38
CA ALA A 241 11.58 2.72 -24.50
C ALA A 241 11.28 1.24 -24.18
N GLN A 242 11.62 0.78 -22.97
CA GLN A 242 11.34 -0.59 -22.55
C GLN A 242 9.87 -0.83 -22.16
N ALA A 243 9.14 0.19 -21.75
CA ALA A 243 7.72 0.05 -21.41
C ALA A 243 6.83 0.02 -22.64
N LEU A 244 7.10 0.88 -23.65
CA LEU A 244 6.16 1.23 -24.72
C LEU A 244 6.83 1.17 -26.12
N GLY A 245 8.14 0.96 -26.21
CA GLY A 245 8.87 0.94 -27.47
C GLY A 245 8.46 -0.23 -28.38
N PRO A 246 8.49 -0.05 -29.70
CA PRO A 246 8.15 -1.12 -30.65
C PRO A 246 9.00 -2.38 -30.50
N GLU A 247 10.29 -2.22 -30.24
CA GLU A 247 11.21 -3.34 -29.99
C GLU A 247 10.86 -4.11 -28.72
N ALA A 248 10.47 -3.41 -27.65
CA ALA A 248 10.03 -4.01 -26.42
C ALA A 248 8.71 -4.79 -26.60
N VAL A 249 7.76 -4.28 -27.40
CA VAL A 249 6.51 -4.96 -27.72
C VAL A 249 6.75 -6.21 -28.54
N LEU A 250 7.60 -6.14 -29.58
CA LEU A 250 7.94 -7.27 -30.45
C LEU A 250 8.79 -8.32 -29.72
N GLY A 251 9.70 -7.91 -28.85
CA GLY A 251 10.57 -8.79 -28.08
C GLY A 251 9.92 -9.40 -26.82
N GLY A 252 8.67 -9.04 -26.50
CA GLY A 252 7.95 -9.55 -25.32
C GLY A 252 8.38 -8.91 -23.98
N THR A 253 9.40 -8.06 -23.95
CA THR A 253 9.89 -7.38 -22.72
C THR A 253 8.87 -6.39 -22.18
N ALA A 254 8.09 -5.72 -23.05
CA ALA A 254 6.98 -4.85 -22.62
C ALA A 254 5.92 -5.62 -21.84
N GLY A 255 5.66 -6.88 -22.17
CA GLY A 255 4.74 -7.74 -21.44
C GLY A 255 5.23 -8.06 -20.03
N ALA A 256 6.52 -8.33 -19.86
CA ALA A 256 7.15 -8.53 -18.55
C ALA A 256 7.12 -7.22 -17.73
N ALA A 257 7.53 -6.09 -18.33
CA ALA A 257 7.48 -4.77 -17.71
C ALA A 257 6.07 -4.43 -17.21
N MET A 258 5.05 -4.62 -18.05
CA MET A 258 3.65 -4.40 -17.69
C MET A 258 3.21 -5.32 -16.54
N ARG A 259 3.46 -6.62 -16.64
CA ARG A 259 3.05 -7.59 -15.62
C ARG A 259 3.64 -7.26 -14.26
N TYR A 260 4.95 -7.10 -14.19
CA TYR A 260 5.64 -6.84 -12.92
C TYR A 260 5.38 -5.43 -12.41
N GLY A 261 5.36 -4.43 -13.29
CA GLY A 261 5.07 -3.03 -12.93
C GLY A 261 3.68 -2.88 -12.34
N VAL A 262 2.63 -3.36 -13.03
CA VAL A 262 1.24 -3.30 -12.55
C VAL A 262 1.07 -4.08 -11.25
N ALA A 263 1.58 -5.31 -11.18
CA ALA A 263 1.45 -6.13 -9.97
C ALA A 263 2.10 -5.46 -8.76
N ARG A 264 3.32 -4.97 -8.89
CA ARG A 264 4.05 -4.32 -7.78
C ARG A 264 3.52 -2.93 -7.46
N GLY A 265 3.01 -2.18 -8.44
CA GLY A 265 2.33 -0.90 -8.21
C GLY A 265 1.08 -1.07 -7.36
N ILE A 266 0.22 -2.03 -7.71
CA ILE A 266 -1.00 -2.34 -6.94
C ILE A 266 -0.65 -2.86 -5.54
N PHE A 267 0.40 -3.68 -5.44
CA PHE A 267 0.89 -4.21 -4.19
C PHE A 267 1.40 -3.10 -3.25
N SER A 268 2.02 -2.04 -3.79
CA SER A 268 2.49 -0.90 -3.02
C SER A 268 1.33 -0.05 -2.51
N ASN A 269 0.50 0.49 -3.40
CA ASN A 269 -0.56 1.43 -3.03
C ASN A 269 -1.86 0.77 -2.54
N GLU A 270 -1.99 -0.55 -2.67
CA GLU A 270 -3.16 -1.34 -2.28
C GLU A 270 -4.50 -0.81 -2.86
N ALA A 271 -4.47 -0.16 -4.03
CA ALA A 271 -5.68 0.33 -4.68
C ALA A 271 -6.51 -0.83 -5.25
N GLY A 272 -7.79 -0.89 -4.90
CA GLY A 272 -8.66 -2.02 -5.25
C GLY A 272 -8.64 -3.16 -4.23
N MET A 273 -7.77 -3.11 -3.22
CA MET A 273 -7.68 -4.14 -2.18
C MET A 273 -8.58 -3.86 -0.95
N GLY A 274 -8.99 -2.60 -0.75
CA GLY A 274 -9.94 -2.23 0.31
C GLY A 274 -9.34 -2.03 1.70
N SER A 275 -8.07 -2.25 1.90
CA SER A 275 -7.37 -2.15 3.18
C SER A 275 -7.45 -0.73 3.78
N ALA A 276 -7.09 0.29 3.01
CA ALA A 276 -7.13 1.69 3.44
C ALA A 276 -8.55 2.17 3.82
N ALA A 277 -9.59 1.59 3.22
CA ALA A 277 -10.98 1.91 3.52
C ALA A 277 -11.36 1.58 4.97
N ILE A 278 -10.69 0.58 5.59
CA ILE A 278 -10.90 0.21 7.00
C ILE A 278 -10.39 1.33 7.92
N ALA A 279 -9.19 1.88 7.62
CA ALA A 279 -8.64 3.01 8.37
C ALA A 279 -9.44 4.30 8.14
N ALA A 280 -9.85 4.58 6.90
CA ALA A 280 -10.68 5.73 6.55
C ALA A 280 -12.03 5.73 7.29
N ALA A 281 -12.65 4.55 7.45
CA ALA A 281 -13.90 4.42 8.20
C ALA A 281 -13.77 4.64 9.71
N ALA A 282 -12.56 4.62 10.26
CA ALA A 282 -12.30 4.89 11.67
C ALA A 282 -12.21 6.39 12.00
N ALA A 283 -11.99 7.21 10.98
CA ALA A 283 -11.84 8.66 11.15
C ALA A 283 -13.16 9.35 11.53
N ASP A 284 -13.02 10.44 12.26
CA ASP A 284 -14.15 11.35 12.55
C ASP A 284 -14.59 12.09 11.26
N GLY A 285 -15.80 12.61 11.30
CA GLY A 285 -16.40 13.34 10.18
C GLY A 285 -17.16 12.46 9.20
N ASP A 286 -18.35 12.91 8.81
CA ASP A 286 -19.29 12.16 7.96
C ASP A 286 -19.30 12.63 6.50
N CYS A 287 -18.17 13.18 6.00
CA CYS A 287 -18.03 13.58 4.61
C CYS A 287 -17.30 12.51 3.80
N PRO A 288 -18.02 11.63 3.05
CA PRO A 288 -17.42 10.52 2.35
C PRO A 288 -16.35 10.95 1.34
N ALA A 289 -16.63 11.98 0.56
CA ALA A 289 -15.72 12.47 -0.47
C ALA A 289 -14.42 13.05 0.09
N LEU A 290 -14.46 13.71 1.27
CA LEU A 290 -13.25 14.20 1.93
C LEU A 290 -12.29 13.04 2.20
N HIS A 291 -12.79 11.96 2.78
CA HIS A 291 -11.99 10.76 3.07
C HIS A 291 -11.51 10.07 1.78
N GLY A 292 -12.34 10.05 0.74
CA GLY A 292 -11.95 9.57 -0.59
C GLY A 292 -10.77 10.35 -1.16
N TYR A 293 -10.86 11.68 -1.20
CA TYR A 293 -9.78 12.54 -1.72
C TYR A 293 -8.49 12.46 -0.91
N ILE A 294 -8.56 12.46 0.41
CA ILE A 294 -7.37 12.38 1.28
C ILE A 294 -6.62 11.06 1.03
N ASN A 295 -7.33 9.93 1.02
CA ASN A 295 -6.69 8.62 0.81
C ASN A 295 -6.21 8.42 -0.64
N MET A 296 -6.87 9.05 -1.61
CA MET A 296 -6.38 9.11 -2.98
C MET A 296 -5.02 9.82 -3.07
N VAL A 297 -4.87 10.96 -2.38
CA VAL A 297 -3.56 11.66 -2.29
C VAL A 297 -2.53 10.78 -1.60
N GLY A 298 -2.92 10.02 -0.59
CA GLY A 298 -2.04 9.02 0.03
C GLY A 298 -1.51 7.99 -0.98
N ALA A 299 -2.37 7.41 -1.81
CA ALA A 299 -1.97 6.45 -2.84
C ALA A 299 -1.09 7.09 -3.93
N PHE A 300 -1.37 8.35 -4.30
CA PHE A 300 -0.52 9.11 -5.20
C PHE A 300 0.88 9.30 -4.62
N PHE A 301 0.97 9.70 -3.35
CA PHE A 301 2.25 9.90 -2.68
C PHE A 301 3.03 8.58 -2.57
N ASP A 302 2.36 7.49 -2.19
CA ASP A 302 2.95 6.17 -2.04
C ASP A 302 3.67 5.72 -3.33
N THR A 303 2.99 5.72 -4.46
CA THR A 303 3.53 5.18 -5.70
C THR A 303 4.14 6.27 -6.56
N CYS A 304 3.38 7.31 -6.93
CA CYS A 304 3.87 8.33 -7.87
C CYS A 304 5.00 9.23 -7.29
N VAL A 305 5.22 9.20 -5.97
CA VAL A 305 6.37 9.88 -5.38
C VAL A 305 7.39 8.87 -4.87
N VAL A 306 7.05 8.03 -3.89
CA VAL A 306 8.04 7.18 -3.21
C VAL A 306 8.58 6.08 -4.14
N CYS A 307 7.72 5.34 -4.86
CA CYS A 307 8.20 4.29 -5.77
C CYS A 307 8.94 4.89 -6.98
N THR A 308 8.48 6.03 -7.52
CA THR A 308 9.18 6.71 -8.63
C THR A 308 10.59 7.10 -8.23
N VAL A 309 10.76 7.73 -7.06
CA VAL A 309 12.08 8.16 -6.57
C VAL A 309 12.99 6.94 -6.30
N THR A 310 12.44 5.84 -5.75
CA THR A 310 13.17 4.57 -5.59
C THR A 310 13.65 4.03 -6.93
N GLY A 311 12.74 3.91 -7.88
CA GLY A 311 13.06 3.36 -9.20
C GLY A 311 14.07 4.20 -9.97
N LEU A 312 13.94 5.54 -9.92
CA LEU A 312 14.90 6.46 -10.51
C LEU A 312 16.28 6.34 -9.86
N ALA A 313 16.36 6.26 -8.52
CA ALA A 313 17.63 6.09 -7.82
C ALA A 313 18.34 4.80 -8.26
N ILE A 314 17.62 3.67 -8.36
CA ILE A 314 18.14 2.39 -8.81
C ILE A 314 18.59 2.47 -10.29
N CYS A 315 17.78 3.02 -11.18
CA CYS A 315 18.11 3.08 -12.61
C CYS A 315 19.25 4.05 -12.91
N CYS A 316 19.31 5.20 -12.22
CA CYS A 316 20.37 6.18 -12.44
C CYS A 316 21.73 5.72 -11.90
N SER A 317 21.77 4.90 -10.86
CA SER A 317 23.01 4.39 -10.26
C SER A 317 23.71 3.29 -11.09
N GLY A 318 23.04 2.71 -12.10
CA GLY A 318 23.58 1.64 -12.94
C GLY A 318 23.68 0.27 -12.24
N VAL A 319 23.19 0.14 -11.01
CA VAL A 319 23.29 -1.12 -10.23
C VAL A 319 22.48 -2.27 -10.83
N LEU A 320 21.47 -2.00 -11.65
CA LEU A 320 20.70 -3.04 -12.34
C LEU A 320 21.59 -3.92 -13.24
N GLU A 321 22.63 -3.33 -13.85
CA GLU A 321 23.52 -4.02 -14.77
C GLU A 321 24.74 -4.61 -14.04
N THR A 322 25.16 -4.01 -12.93
CA THR A 322 26.43 -4.32 -12.26
C THR A 322 26.29 -5.17 -10.99
N ALA A 323 25.10 -5.27 -10.41
CA ALA A 323 24.88 -5.89 -9.10
C ALA A 323 24.86 -7.44 -9.09
N GLY A 324 25.20 -8.10 -10.19
CA GLY A 324 25.41 -9.55 -10.23
C GLY A 324 24.21 -10.41 -9.77
N GLY A 325 22.97 -9.93 -9.99
CA GLY A 325 21.76 -10.64 -9.59
C GLY A 325 21.22 -10.26 -8.21
N ALA A 326 21.72 -9.19 -7.57
CA ALA A 326 21.11 -8.64 -6.37
C ALA A 326 19.67 -8.20 -6.65
N ASP A 327 18.77 -8.44 -5.71
CA ASP A 327 17.35 -8.11 -5.80
C ASP A 327 16.84 -7.49 -4.49
N GLY A 328 15.66 -6.93 -4.54
CA GLY A 328 14.96 -6.42 -3.37
C GLY A 328 15.74 -5.34 -2.61
N ALA A 329 15.87 -5.49 -1.30
CA ALA A 329 16.56 -4.52 -0.45
C ALA A 329 18.05 -4.38 -0.81
N ALA A 330 18.72 -5.46 -1.19
CA ALA A 330 20.14 -5.44 -1.52
C ALA A 330 20.43 -4.54 -2.73
N LEU A 331 19.60 -4.59 -3.77
CA LEU A 331 19.71 -3.72 -4.93
C LEU A 331 19.55 -2.24 -4.57
N THR A 332 18.56 -1.93 -3.72
CA THR A 332 18.34 -0.55 -3.25
C THR A 332 19.50 -0.05 -2.38
N ILE A 333 20.04 -0.92 -1.52
CA ILE A 333 21.24 -0.61 -0.70
C ILE A 333 22.40 -0.22 -1.61
N LEU A 334 22.71 -1.04 -2.61
CA LEU A 334 23.80 -0.76 -3.58
C LEU A 334 23.58 0.57 -4.31
N ALA A 335 22.34 0.89 -4.70
CA ALA A 335 22.03 2.16 -5.34
C ALA A 335 22.31 3.36 -4.42
N PHE A 336 21.97 3.27 -3.15
CA PHE A 336 22.24 4.34 -2.20
C PHE A 336 23.72 4.42 -1.80
N GLU A 337 24.41 3.30 -1.72
CA GLU A 337 25.86 3.25 -1.45
C GLU A 337 26.69 3.86 -2.58
N SER A 338 26.20 3.88 -3.81
CA SER A 338 26.88 4.47 -4.96
C SER A 338 27.24 5.96 -4.78
N VAL A 339 26.46 6.69 -3.96
CA VAL A 339 26.67 8.11 -3.67
C VAL A 339 26.98 8.35 -2.19
N LEU A 340 26.25 7.70 -1.29
CA LEU A 340 26.32 7.92 0.15
C LEU A 340 27.32 6.98 0.86
N GLY A 341 27.96 6.06 0.11
CA GLY A 341 28.83 5.05 0.69
C GLY A 341 28.08 4.20 1.75
N ARG A 342 28.79 3.70 2.74
CA ARG A 342 28.22 2.86 3.81
C ARG A 342 27.01 3.48 4.54
N TRP A 343 26.91 4.79 4.55
CA TRP A 343 25.77 5.49 5.17
C TRP A 343 24.49 5.31 4.35
N GLY A 344 24.62 5.14 3.04
CA GLY A 344 23.49 4.82 2.16
C GLY A 344 22.84 3.49 2.52
N GLY A 345 23.65 2.43 2.69
CA GLY A 345 23.17 1.12 3.13
C GLY A 345 22.51 1.17 4.51
N ALA A 346 23.14 1.85 5.48
CA ALA A 346 22.58 2.05 6.81
C ALA A 346 21.24 2.80 6.76
N LEU A 347 21.13 3.86 5.97
CA LEU A 347 19.90 4.62 5.79
C LEU A 347 18.78 3.74 5.22
N VAL A 348 19.06 2.97 4.16
CA VAL A 348 18.05 2.07 3.55
C VAL A 348 17.61 1.03 4.57
N ALA A 349 18.51 0.40 5.32
CA ALA A 349 18.18 -0.60 6.33
C ALA A 349 17.27 -0.03 7.43
N VAL A 350 17.59 1.16 7.94
CA VAL A 350 16.74 1.86 8.93
C VAL A 350 15.37 2.20 8.32
N CYS A 351 15.35 2.70 7.09
CA CYS A 351 14.09 2.99 6.40
C CYS A 351 13.26 1.71 6.20
N VAL A 352 13.83 0.62 5.72
CA VAL A 352 13.14 -0.68 5.60
C VAL A 352 12.56 -1.11 6.95
N ALA A 353 13.33 -0.98 8.04
CA ALA A 353 12.85 -1.34 9.37
C ALA A 353 11.65 -0.47 9.82
N LEU A 354 11.72 0.85 9.62
CA LEU A 354 10.63 1.77 9.98
C LEU A 354 9.39 1.56 9.10
N PHE A 355 9.57 1.43 7.78
CA PHE A 355 8.49 1.15 6.83
C PHE A 355 7.79 -0.18 7.15
N SER A 356 8.57 -1.24 7.40
CA SER A 356 8.04 -2.55 7.79
C SER A 356 7.27 -2.48 9.09
N PHE A 357 7.83 -1.84 10.12
CA PHE A 357 7.17 -1.70 11.41
C PHE A 357 5.87 -0.89 11.32
N SER A 358 5.86 0.20 10.55
CA SER A 358 4.63 0.97 10.33
C SER A 358 3.55 0.14 9.65
N SER A 359 3.93 -0.71 8.66
CA SER A 359 3.00 -1.62 7.99
C SER A 359 2.39 -2.64 8.95
N VAL A 360 3.18 -3.21 9.84
CA VAL A 360 2.69 -4.11 10.91
C VAL A 360 1.61 -3.42 11.74
N LEU A 361 1.81 -2.17 12.13
CA LEU A 361 0.83 -1.42 12.93
C LEU A 361 -0.46 -1.13 12.17
N GLY A 362 -0.37 -0.71 10.90
CA GLY A 362 -1.53 -0.46 10.06
C GLY A 362 -2.37 -1.73 9.83
N TRP A 363 -1.71 -2.81 9.46
CA TRP A 363 -2.36 -4.10 9.23
C TRP A 363 -2.90 -4.74 10.52
N ALA A 364 -2.30 -4.49 11.68
CA ALA A 364 -2.84 -4.93 12.97
C ALA A 364 -4.27 -4.39 13.18
N TYR A 365 -4.50 -3.11 12.88
CA TYR A 365 -5.83 -2.51 12.98
C TYR A 365 -6.79 -3.04 11.93
N GLN A 366 -6.34 -3.20 10.70
CA GLN A 366 -7.17 -3.70 9.59
C GLN A 366 -7.65 -5.12 9.85
N GLY A 367 -6.75 -6.02 10.24
CA GLY A 367 -7.09 -7.41 10.55
C GLY A 367 -7.96 -7.54 11.81
N GLU A 368 -7.69 -6.74 12.88
CA GLU A 368 -8.53 -6.71 14.07
C GLU A 368 -9.97 -6.28 13.73
N THR A 369 -10.12 -5.27 12.87
CA THR A 369 -11.43 -4.76 12.45
C THR A 369 -12.16 -5.79 11.58
N ALA A 370 -11.45 -6.48 10.69
CA ALA A 370 -12.01 -7.56 9.88
C ALA A 370 -12.47 -8.74 10.75
N LEU A 371 -11.65 -9.16 11.73
CA LEU A 371 -12.04 -10.19 12.69
C LEU A 371 -13.27 -9.76 13.52
N ALA A 372 -13.31 -8.52 13.98
CA ALA A 372 -14.44 -7.98 14.74
C ALA A 372 -15.74 -8.03 13.93
N PHE A 373 -15.68 -7.81 12.63
CA PHE A 373 -16.84 -7.97 11.75
C PHE A 373 -17.35 -9.43 11.71
N LEU A 374 -16.44 -10.41 11.62
CA LEU A 374 -16.79 -11.84 11.58
C LEU A 374 -17.35 -12.36 12.92
N THR A 375 -16.80 -11.87 14.03
CA THR A 375 -17.06 -12.41 15.38
C THR A 375 -18.01 -11.57 16.21
N GLY A 376 -18.54 -10.47 15.66
CA GLY A 376 -19.33 -9.51 16.42
C GLY A 376 -18.54 -8.80 17.52
N GLY A 377 -17.26 -8.55 17.29
CA GLY A 377 -16.37 -7.85 18.21
C GLY A 377 -15.66 -8.72 19.25
N ARG A 378 -15.91 -10.04 19.22
CA ARG A 378 -15.25 -11.00 20.12
C ARG A 378 -13.85 -11.34 19.63
N GLY A 379 -12.95 -11.82 20.53
CA GLY A 379 -11.65 -12.32 20.17
C GLY A 379 -10.56 -11.26 19.90
N ARG A 380 -10.82 -9.98 20.08
CA ARG A 380 -9.82 -8.91 19.83
C ARG A 380 -8.54 -9.07 20.66
N ALA A 381 -8.65 -9.44 21.94
CA ALA A 381 -7.48 -9.64 22.80
C ALA A 381 -6.63 -10.83 22.32
N LEU A 382 -7.29 -11.94 21.92
CA LEU A 382 -6.61 -13.10 21.35
C LEU A 382 -5.92 -12.75 20.03
N TYR A 383 -6.61 -12.00 19.15
CA TYR A 383 -6.01 -11.52 17.90
C TYR A 383 -4.75 -10.71 18.16
N ARG A 384 -4.79 -9.73 19.07
CA ARG A 384 -3.64 -8.87 19.39
C ARG A 384 -2.45 -9.69 19.92
N GLY A 385 -2.71 -10.66 20.80
CA GLY A 385 -1.67 -11.57 21.31
C GLY A 385 -1.05 -12.43 20.21
N ALA A 386 -1.90 -13.07 19.40
CA ALA A 386 -1.46 -13.90 18.26
C ALA A 386 -0.73 -13.08 17.20
N PHE A 387 -1.20 -11.86 16.91
CA PHE A 387 -0.58 -10.98 15.94
C PHE A 387 0.81 -10.50 16.37
N ALA A 388 0.98 -10.14 17.64
CA ALA A 388 2.28 -9.76 18.20
C ALA A 388 3.25 -10.95 18.24
N LEU A 389 2.77 -12.16 18.56
CA LEU A 389 3.57 -13.38 18.50
C LEU A 389 4.01 -13.66 17.04
N ALA A 390 3.09 -13.54 16.08
CA ALA A 390 3.39 -13.71 14.67
C ALA A 390 4.45 -12.71 14.18
N ALA A 391 4.47 -11.48 14.68
CA ALA A 391 5.50 -10.50 14.38
C ALA A 391 6.89 -10.97 14.82
N GLY A 392 6.99 -11.54 16.02
CA GLY A 392 8.24 -12.14 16.48
C GLY A 392 8.66 -13.37 15.66
N VAL A 393 7.72 -14.30 15.43
CA VAL A 393 7.97 -15.53 14.65
C VAL A 393 8.39 -15.18 13.22
N GLY A 394 7.75 -14.19 12.59
CA GLY A 394 8.05 -13.75 11.23
C GLY A 394 9.51 -13.32 11.05
N ALA A 395 10.07 -12.63 12.03
CA ALA A 395 11.44 -12.12 11.97
C ALA A 395 12.51 -13.23 11.89
N VAL A 396 12.24 -14.42 12.42
CA VAL A 396 13.21 -15.55 12.50
C VAL A 396 12.88 -16.71 11.58
N SER A 397 11.75 -16.67 10.87
CA SER A 397 11.26 -17.80 10.08
C SER A 397 11.65 -17.72 8.61
N ARG A 398 11.80 -18.88 7.96
CA ARG A 398 11.79 -18.99 6.50
C ARG A 398 10.33 -18.98 6.03
N LEU A 399 9.92 -17.97 5.30
CA LEU A 399 8.50 -17.64 5.13
C LEU A 399 7.91 -18.00 3.75
N GLU A 400 8.54 -18.85 2.94
CA GLU A 400 8.05 -19.17 1.58
C GLU A 400 6.56 -19.57 1.56
N THR A 401 6.16 -20.46 2.47
CA THR A 401 4.76 -20.90 2.60
C THR A 401 3.85 -19.79 3.08
N VAL A 402 4.33 -18.96 4.02
CA VAL A 402 3.56 -17.82 4.56
C VAL A 402 3.37 -16.74 3.50
N PHE A 403 4.40 -16.45 2.72
CA PHE A 403 4.29 -15.53 1.58
C PHE A 403 3.25 -16.01 0.57
N ALA A 404 3.33 -17.28 0.14
CA ALA A 404 2.39 -17.83 -0.82
C ALA A 404 0.94 -17.80 -0.31
N LEU A 405 0.71 -18.18 0.95
CA LEU A 405 -0.62 -18.15 1.56
C LEU A 405 -1.15 -16.72 1.72
N SER A 406 -0.29 -15.80 2.10
CA SER A 406 -0.63 -14.39 2.26
C SER A 406 -1.00 -13.73 0.92
N ASP A 407 -0.24 -14.02 -0.13
CA ASP A 407 -0.53 -13.56 -1.48
C ASP A 407 -1.87 -14.09 -1.99
N ILE A 408 -2.19 -15.36 -1.69
CA ILE A 408 -3.49 -15.95 -1.99
C ILE A 408 -4.60 -15.18 -1.26
N CYS A 409 -4.44 -14.90 0.04
CA CYS A 409 -5.41 -14.14 0.82
C CYS A 409 -5.61 -12.73 0.27
N ASN A 410 -4.53 -12.05 -0.11
CA ASN A 410 -4.58 -10.72 -0.74
C ASN A 410 -5.34 -10.73 -2.06
N ALA A 411 -5.04 -11.69 -2.94
CA ALA A 411 -5.74 -11.84 -4.21
C ALA A 411 -7.24 -12.07 -4.01
N LEU A 412 -7.58 -12.99 -3.09
CA LEU A 412 -8.96 -13.33 -2.79
C LEU A 412 -9.72 -12.21 -2.04
N MET A 413 -9.02 -11.35 -1.30
CA MET A 413 -9.59 -10.15 -0.68
C MET A 413 -9.94 -9.09 -1.73
N ALA A 414 -9.11 -8.93 -2.75
CA ALA A 414 -9.31 -7.92 -3.79
C ALA A 414 -10.56 -8.18 -4.62
N VAL A 415 -10.84 -9.44 -4.99
CA VAL A 415 -11.95 -9.80 -5.88
C VAL A 415 -13.32 -9.29 -5.38
N PRO A 416 -13.80 -9.63 -4.16
CA PRO A 416 -15.08 -9.12 -3.67
C PRO A 416 -15.10 -7.60 -3.56
N ASN A 417 -13.97 -6.97 -3.23
CA ASN A 417 -13.89 -5.51 -3.15
C ASN A 417 -14.08 -4.86 -4.53
N LEU A 418 -13.38 -5.33 -5.56
CA LEU A 418 -13.50 -4.82 -6.92
C LEU A 418 -14.93 -4.99 -7.48
N LEU A 419 -15.56 -6.14 -7.26
CA LEU A 419 -16.95 -6.36 -7.62
C LEU A 419 -17.88 -5.37 -6.91
N CYS A 420 -17.64 -5.08 -5.64
CA CYS A 420 -18.39 -4.10 -4.87
C CYS A 420 -18.20 -2.67 -5.42
N LEU A 421 -16.97 -2.28 -5.77
CA LEU A 421 -16.67 -0.98 -6.36
C LEU A 421 -17.38 -0.79 -7.71
N LEU A 422 -17.36 -1.79 -8.57
CA LEU A 422 -18.07 -1.78 -9.85
C LEU A 422 -19.58 -1.62 -9.63
N ALA A 423 -20.18 -2.40 -8.73
CA ALA A 423 -21.60 -2.36 -8.42
C ALA A 423 -22.05 -1.03 -7.81
N LEU A 424 -21.22 -0.41 -6.97
CA LEU A 424 -21.52 0.84 -6.26
C LEU A 424 -20.88 2.07 -6.91
N SER A 425 -20.33 1.94 -8.12
CA SER A 425 -19.63 3.01 -8.83
C SER A 425 -20.47 4.29 -9.00
N ALA A 426 -21.78 4.16 -9.28
CA ALA A 426 -22.69 5.31 -9.36
C ALA A 426 -22.81 6.08 -8.03
N THR A 427 -22.68 5.39 -6.88
CA THR A 427 -22.69 6.05 -5.57
C THR A 427 -21.36 6.79 -5.36
N ALA A 428 -20.24 6.17 -5.68
CA ALA A 428 -18.93 6.81 -5.56
C ALA A 428 -18.83 8.07 -6.44
N VAL A 429 -19.36 8.02 -7.67
CA VAL A 429 -19.41 9.20 -8.58
C VAL A 429 -20.22 10.33 -7.94
N ARG A 430 -21.41 10.05 -7.42
CA ARG A 430 -22.27 11.07 -6.77
C ARG A 430 -21.58 11.73 -5.59
N GLU A 431 -20.88 10.95 -4.75
CA GLU A 431 -20.13 11.50 -3.62
C GLU A 431 -19.03 12.45 -4.10
N MET A 432 -18.32 12.08 -5.19
CA MET A 432 -17.29 12.92 -5.77
C MET A 432 -17.87 14.22 -6.32
N GLU A 433 -18.93 14.14 -7.13
CA GLU A 433 -19.57 15.30 -7.78
C GLU A 433 -20.11 16.29 -6.76
N ALA A 434 -20.74 15.79 -5.69
CA ALA A 434 -21.27 16.64 -4.61
C ALA A 434 -20.21 17.48 -3.91
N PHE A 435 -18.99 16.97 -3.81
CA PHE A 435 -17.87 17.65 -3.12
C PHE A 435 -16.91 18.39 -4.08
N GLU A 436 -16.98 18.15 -5.37
CA GLU A 436 -16.07 18.71 -6.37
C GLU A 436 -15.98 20.27 -6.32
N PRO A 437 -17.07 21.02 -6.12
CA PRO A 437 -16.98 22.48 -6.03
C PRO A 437 -16.09 22.96 -4.87
N ALA A 438 -16.08 22.24 -3.75
CA ALA A 438 -15.24 22.59 -2.59
C ALA A 438 -13.75 22.33 -2.88
N VAL A 439 -13.43 21.25 -3.60
CA VAL A 439 -12.05 20.91 -4.00
C VAL A 439 -11.54 21.90 -5.04
N ARG A 440 -12.36 22.28 -6.03
CA ARG A 440 -11.98 23.21 -7.08
C ARG A 440 -11.73 24.62 -6.55
N ARG A 441 -12.48 25.10 -5.55
CA ARG A 441 -12.23 26.41 -4.91
C ARG A 441 -10.85 26.46 -4.28
N ARG A 442 -10.36 25.37 -3.69
CA ARG A 442 -9.05 25.27 -3.05
C ARG A 442 -7.89 25.13 -4.04
N LYS A 443 -8.14 24.75 -5.30
CA LYS A 443 -7.13 24.74 -6.37
C LYS A 443 -6.68 26.17 -6.75
N LYS A 444 -7.46 27.20 -6.40
CA LYS A 444 -7.19 28.61 -6.76
C LYS A 444 -6.44 29.38 -5.67
N LEU A 445 -6.15 28.75 -4.53
CA LEU A 445 -5.30 29.26 -3.44
C LEU A 445 -3.90 28.62 -3.53
#